data_e79352491dc95d0520180882e5517167
#
_entry.id   e79352491dc95d0520180882e5517167
#
_cell.length_a   1.000
_cell.length_b   1.000
_cell.length_c   1.000
_cell.angle_alpha   90.00
_cell.angle_beta   90.00
_cell.angle_gamma   90.00
#
_symmetry.space_group_name_H-M   'P 1'
#
loop_
_entity.id
_entity.type
_entity.pdbx_description
1 polymer ?
#
loop_
_entity_poly.entity_id
_entity_poly.type
_entity_poly.pdbx_seq_one_letter_code
_entity_poly.pdbx_strand_id
1 'polypeptide(L)'
;LVLDDSIIAMIGAISLFMIPSGKKETKREERLLEWEDTSRMAWGILILFGGGIALAKALEDARLMDQLGNYIASYSTGNVFLMILIVTGVSIFLSEVMSNVAQVIVMAPVITSVAVALHMDPLMLGIPMTLGASCAGMLPMGTPPNAIVFASGHIKIQDMIKTGFVMNI
;
A
#
# COMPACT_ATOMS: atom_id res chain seq x y z
N LEU A 1 -25.20 -13.96 -3.67
CA LEU A 1 -23.76 -14.03 -3.96
C LEU A 1 -23.30 -12.62 -4.26
N VAL A 2 -22.59 -12.01 -3.34
CA VAL A 2 -21.88 -10.75 -3.63
C VAL A 2 -20.62 -11.16 -4.38
N LEU A 3 -20.56 -10.83 -5.67
CA LEU A 3 -19.34 -11.00 -6.48
C LEU A 3 -18.35 -9.95 -6.02
N ASP A 4 -17.35 -10.36 -5.27
CA ASP A 4 -16.20 -9.55 -4.90
C ASP A 4 -15.18 -9.55 -6.04
N ASP A 5 -14.38 -8.48 -6.15
CA ASP A 5 -13.35 -8.32 -7.19
C ASP A 5 -12.40 -9.51 -7.23
N SER A 6 -12.07 -10.09 -6.08
CA SER A 6 -11.23 -11.30 -5.96
C SER A 6 -11.86 -12.52 -6.62
N ILE A 7 -13.18 -12.69 -6.48
CA ILE A 7 -13.93 -13.81 -7.08
C ILE A 7 -13.97 -13.64 -8.59
N ILE A 8 -14.20 -12.42 -9.08
CA ILE A 8 -14.22 -12.10 -10.51
C ILE A 8 -12.85 -12.37 -11.13
N ALA A 9 -11.77 -11.92 -10.48
CA ALA A 9 -10.41 -12.17 -10.94
C ALA A 9 -10.07 -13.66 -10.99
N MET A 10 -10.48 -14.43 -9.96
CA MET A 10 -10.30 -15.89 -9.92
C MET A 10 -11.05 -16.61 -11.03
N ILE A 11 -12.32 -16.25 -11.28
CA ILE A 11 -13.10 -16.82 -12.37
C ILE A 11 -12.43 -16.50 -13.73
N GLY A 12 -11.98 -15.25 -13.91
CA GLY A 12 -11.24 -14.83 -15.09
C GLY A 12 -9.96 -15.65 -15.30
N ALA A 13 -9.16 -15.81 -14.26
CA ALA A 13 -7.92 -16.59 -14.31
C ALA A 13 -8.19 -18.07 -14.66
N ILE A 14 -9.16 -18.70 -13.99
CA ILE A 14 -9.53 -20.11 -14.26
C ILE A 14 -10.05 -20.28 -15.70
N SER A 15 -10.84 -19.32 -16.18
CA SER A 15 -11.37 -19.40 -17.56
C SER A 15 -10.26 -19.40 -18.61
N LEU A 16 -9.15 -18.70 -18.40
CA LEU A 16 -8.00 -18.69 -19.31
C LEU A 16 -7.34 -20.07 -19.46
N PHE A 17 -7.37 -20.90 -18.42
CA PHE A 17 -6.92 -22.29 -18.49
C PHE A 17 -7.89 -23.21 -19.24
N MET A 18 -9.12 -22.79 -19.48
CA MET A 18 -10.15 -23.60 -20.14
C MET A 18 -10.31 -23.24 -21.63
N ILE A 19 -10.02 -22.00 -22.01
CA ILE A 19 -10.24 -21.48 -23.36
C ILE A 19 -9.08 -21.91 -24.27
N PRO A 20 -9.36 -22.54 -25.43
CA PRO A 20 -8.33 -22.92 -26.41
C PRO A 20 -7.75 -21.67 -27.08
N SER A 21 -6.43 -21.67 -27.34
CA SER A 21 -5.71 -20.54 -27.94
C SER A 21 -6.05 -20.27 -29.42
N GLY A 22 -6.70 -21.24 -30.08
CA GLY A 22 -7.06 -21.13 -31.48
C GLY A 22 -5.87 -21.25 -32.49
N LYS A 23 -4.64 -21.44 -32.00
CA LYS A 23 -3.47 -21.67 -32.85
C LYS A 23 -3.52 -23.10 -33.41
N LYS A 24 -3.61 -23.19 -34.75
CA LYS A 24 -3.70 -24.49 -35.47
C LYS A 24 -2.34 -25.14 -35.76
N GLU A 25 -1.24 -24.60 -35.29
CA GLU A 25 0.11 -25.04 -35.71
C GLU A 25 0.66 -26.24 -34.94
N THR A 26 0.04 -26.63 -33.83
CA THR A 26 0.55 -27.74 -33.02
C THR A 26 -0.50 -28.84 -32.88
N LYS A 27 -0.08 -30.10 -32.85
CA LYS A 27 -0.95 -31.28 -32.64
C LYS A 27 -1.59 -31.37 -31.27
N ARG A 28 -1.35 -30.40 -30.39
CA ARG A 28 -1.92 -30.25 -29.05
C ARG A 28 -2.80 -29.03 -29.06
N GLU A 29 -4.00 -29.13 -28.50
CA GLU A 29 -4.87 -27.97 -28.23
C GLU A 29 -4.20 -27.13 -27.15
N GLU A 30 -3.37 -26.17 -27.51
CA GLU A 30 -2.80 -25.19 -26.60
C GLU A 30 -3.93 -24.32 -26.05
N ARG A 31 -3.93 -24.08 -24.75
CA ARG A 31 -4.87 -23.19 -24.07
C ARG A 31 -4.29 -21.79 -24.01
N LEU A 32 -5.13 -20.80 -23.69
CA LEU A 32 -4.66 -19.42 -23.55
C LEU A 32 -3.64 -19.28 -22.42
N LEU A 33 -3.79 -20.09 -21.36
CA LEU A 33 -2.84 -20.17 -20.26
C LEU A 33 -2.60 -21.65 -19.92
N GLU A 34 -1.33 -22.03 -19.81
CA GLU A 34 -0.91 -23.36 -19.37
C GLU A 34 -0.32 -23.29 -17.96
N TRP A 35 -0.32 -24.40 -17.22
CA TRP A 35 0.22 -24.44 -15.87
C TRP A 35 1.71 -24.04 -15.81
N GLU A 36 2.45 -24.32 -16.86
CA GLU A 36 3.86 -23.95 -16.98
C GLU A 36 4.07 -22.44 -17.02
N ASP A 37 3.10 -21.67 -17.53
CA ASP A 37 3.16 -20.21 -17.55
C ASP A 37 3.12 -19.62 -16.13
N THR A 38 2.53 -20.34 -15.17
CA THR A 38 2.50 -19.91 -13.77
C THR A 38 3.90 -19.83 -13.16
N SER A 39 4.86 -20.62 -13.66
CA SER A 39 6.25 -20.56 -13.22
C SER A 39 6.94 -19.25 -13.60
N ARG A 40 6.44 -18.57 -14.63
CA ARG A 40 6.93 -17.27 -15.10
C ARG A 40 6.28 -16.08 -14.38
N MET A 41 5.28 -16.35 -13.52
CA MET A 41 4.69 -15.31 -12.71
C MET A 41 5.74 -14.74 -11.75
N ALA A 42 5.62 -13.45 -11.49
CA ALA A 42 6.47 -12.75 -10.54
C ALA A 42 6.09 -13.08 -9.09
N TRP A 43 6.28 -14.34 -8.68
CA TRP A 43 5.96 -14.83 -7.33
C TRP A 43 6.56 -13.98 -6.21
N GLY A 44 7.76 -13.41 -6.46
CA GLY A 44 8.41 -12.50 -5.53
C GLY A 44 7.55 -11.28 -5.19
N ILE A 45 6.78 -10.74 -6.17
CA ILE A 45 5.86 -9.63 -5.91
C ILE A 45 4.72 -10.06 -4.99
N LEU A 46 4.12 -11.21 -5.27
CA LEU A 46 2.98 -11.71 -4.47
C LEU A 46 3.40 -11.94 -3.02
N ILE A 47 4.58 -12.52 -2.81
CA ILE A 47 5.14 -12.75 -1.47
C ILE A 47 5.47 -11.41 -0.79
N LEU A 48 6.11 -10.48 -1.50
CA LEU A 48 6.47 -9.17 -0.97
C LEU A 48 5.23 -8.39 -0.57
N PHE A 49 4.22 -8.35 -1.44
CA PHE A 49 2.98 -7.62 -1.21
C PHE A 49 2.15 -8.26 -0.08
N GLY A 50 2.00 -9.59 -0.11
CA GLY A 50 1.32 -10.34 0.94
C GLY A 50 2.01 -10.20 2.30
N GLY A 51 3.35 -10.22 2.33
CA GLY A 51 4.15 -9.96 3.53
C GLY A 51 3.96 -8.54 4.07
N GLY A 52 3.89 -7.54 3.17
CA GLY A 52 3.60 -6.15 3.55
C GLY A 52 2.22 -5.99 4.18
N ILE A 53 1.19 -6.61 3.59
CA ILE A 53 -0.17 -6.59 4.16
C ILE A 53 -0.20 -7.29 5.53
N ALA A 54 0.48 -8.43 5.68
CA ALA A 54 0.56 -9.15 6.95
C ALA A 54 1.27 -8.32 8.04
N LEU A 55 2.35 -7.63 7.68
CA LEU A 55 3.04 -6.71 8.58
C LEU A 55 2.14 -5.54 8.99
N ALA A 56 1.46 -4.90 8.05
CA ALA A 56 0.52 -3.82 8.33
C ALA A 56 -0.57 -4.27 9.32
N LYS A 57 -1.13 -5.46 9.11
CA LYS A 57 -2.13 -6.04 10.02
C LYS A 57 -1.56 -6.30 11.41
N ALA A 58 -0.32 -6.81 11.52
CA ALA A 58 0.33 -7.02 12.80
C ALA A 58 0.60 -5.71 13.56
N LEU A 59 0.95 -4.62 12.86
CA LEU A 59 1.11 -3.29 13.44
C LEU A 59 -0.21 -2.73 13.97
N GLU A 60 -1.31 -2.93 13.23
CA GLU A 60 -2.65 -2.56 13.63
C GLU A 60 -3.10 -3.33 14.89
N ASP A 61 -2.97 -4.66 14.88
CA ASP A 61 -3.35 -5.54 15.99
C ASP A 61 -2.53 -5.23 17.26
N ALA A 62 -1.27 -4.82 17.12
CA ALA A 62 -0.42 -4.36 18.20
C ALA A 62 -0.76 -2.95 18.72
N ARG A 63 -1.75 -2.25 18.15
CA ARG A 63 -2.15 -0.88 18.48
C ARG A 63 -0.99 0.13 18.46
N LEU A 64 -0.01 -0.11 17.61
CA LEU A 64 1.13 0.80 17.50
C LEU A 64 0.72 2.18 16.96
N MET A 65 -0.37 2.23 16.19
CA MET A 65 -0.92 3.50 15.68
C MET A 65 -1.49 4.36 16.81
N ASP A 66 -2.17 3.75 17.80
CA ASP A 66 -2.67 4.46 18.99
C ASP A 66 -1.50 5.01 19.82
N GLN A 67 -0.44 4.22 19.98
CA GLN A 67 0.77 4.65 20.70
C GLN A 67 1.46 5.82 19.99
N LEU A 68 1.56 5.74 18.67
CA LEU A 68 2.15 6.79 17.84
C LEU A 68 1.33 8.08 17.92
N GLY A 69 -0.01 7.99 17.86
CA GLY A 69 -0.90 9.14 18.04
C GLY A 69 -0.72 9.83 19.39
N ASN A 70 -0.68 9.04 20.46
CA ASN A 70 -0.44 9.57 21.82
C ASN A 70 0.96 10.22 21.93
N TYR A 71 1.96 9.63 21.27
CA TYR A 71 3.30 10.19 21.24
C TYR A 71 3.32 11.54 20.49
N ILE A 72 2.70 11.63 19.33
CA ILE A 72 2.55 12.88 18.58
C ILE A 72 1.85 13.95 19.42
N ALA A 73 0.76 13.58 20.09
CA ALA A 73 0.01 14.51 20.95
C ALA A 73 0.87 15.05 22.13
N SER A 74 1.77 14.21 22.67
CA SER A 74 2.66 14.63 23.77
C SER A 74 3.71 15.66 23.36
N TYR A 75 4.06 15.73 22.08
CA TYR A 75 4.99 16.70 21.51
C TYR A 75 4.30 17.98 20.99
N SER A 76 3.04 18.20 21.37
CA SER A 76 2.32 19.40 20.97
C SER A 76 3.01 20.66 21.52
N THR A 77 3.67 21.36 20.62
CA THR A 77 4.41 22.61 20.93
C THR A 77 3.54 23.87 20.77
N GLY A 78 2.23 23.71 20.56
CA GLY A 78 1.33 24.83 20.23
C GLY A 78 1.56 25.43 18.82
N ASN A 79 2.55 24.96 18.08
CA ASN A 79 2.80 25.40 16.71
C ASN A 79 2.08 24.48 15.71
N VAL A 80 0.97 24.99 15.15
CA VAL A 80 0.12 24.27 14.18
C VAL A 80 0.90 23.81 12.97
N PHE A 81 1.80 24.64 12.45
CA PHE A 81 2.60 24.30 11.27
C PHE A 81 3.52 23.11 11.55
N LEU A 82 4.17 23.09 12.72
CA LEU A 82 5.03 21.98 13.10
C LEU A 82 4.23 20.67 13.25
N MET A 83 3.02 20.75 13.83
CA MET A 83 2.13 19.59 13.94
C MET A 83 1.71 19.03 12.58
N ILE A 84 1.35 19.90 11.65
CA ILE A 84 1.03 19.51 10.27
C ILE A 84 2.23 18.78 9.64
N LEU A 85 3.44 19.33 9.78
CA LEU A 85 4.65 18.77 9.22
C LEU A 85 4.97 17.39 9.83
N ILE A 86 4.85 17.25 11.16
CA ILE A 86 5.06 15.96 11.83
C ILE A 86 4.02 14.92 11.38
N VAL A 87 2.74 15.27 11.39
CA VAL A 87 1.67 14.35 10.99
C VAL A 87 1.82 13.91 9.54
N THR A 88 2.12 14.84 8.63
CA THR A 88 2.37 14.53 7.22
C THR A 88 3.59 13.65 7.05
N GLY A 89 4.71 13.98 7.69
CA GLY A 89 5.93 13.18 7.62
C GLY A 89 5.73 11.77 8.14
N VAL A 90 5.09 11.60 9.29
CA VAL A 90 4.74 10.28 9.82
C VAL A 90 3.82 9.53 8.86
N SER A 91 2.81 10.21 8.29
CA SER A 91 1.89 9.60 7.35
C SER A 91 2.60 9.09 6.08
N ILE A 92 3.52 9.86 5.53
CA ILE A 92 4.34 9.43 4.37
C ILE A 92 5.11 8.14 4.69
N PHE A 93 5.81 8.09 5.82
CA PHE A 93 6.58 6.89 6.17
C PHE A 93 5.70 5.67 6.47
N LEU A 94 4.55 5.86 7.09
CA LEU A 94 3.60 4.77 7.33
C LEU A 94 3.01 4.22 6.04
N SER A 95 2.74 5.07 5.04
CA SER A 95 2.21 4.65 3.74
C SER A 95 3.15 3.74 2.95
N GLU A 96 4.44 3.77 3.26
CA GLU A 96 5.40 2.85 2.64
C GLU A 96 5.26 1.40 3.12
N VAL A 97 4.70 1.20 4.30
CA VAL A 97 4.56 -0.11 4.95
C VAL A 97 3.12 -0.61 4.94
N MET A 98 2.16 0.31 4.95
CA MET A 98 0.72 0.03 5.01
C MET A 98 0.03 0.42 3.71
N SER A 99 -1.11 -0.20 3.42
CA SER A 99 -2.01 0.29 2.37
C SER A 99 -2.51 1.70 2.72
N ASN A 100 -2.50 2.63 1.74
CA ASN A 100 -2.94 4.01 1.91
C ASN A 100 -4.35 4.09 2.53
N VAL A 101 -5.27 3.24 2.06
CA VAL A 101 -6.66 3.19 2.56
C VAL A 101 -6.70 2.70 4.00
N ALA A 102 -6.01 1.61 4.32
CA ALA A 102 -5.95 1.07 5.68
C ALA A 102 -5.34 2.10 6.65
N GLN A 103 -4.27 2.77 6.24
CA GLN A 103 -3.65 3.83 7.04
C GLN A 103 -4.63 4.95 7.36
N VAL A 104 -5.35 5.47 6.36
CA VAL A 104 -6.32 6.56 6.58
C VAL A 104 -7.42 6.12 7.55
N ILE A 105 -7.96 4.91 7.38
CA ILE A 105 -9.01 4.38 8.26
C ILE A 105 -8.53 4.30 9.72
N VAL A 106 -7.32 3.82 9.94
CA VAL A 106 -6.77 3.63 11.30
C VAL A 106 -6.32 4.96 11.91
N MET A 107 -5.68 5.83 11.11
CA MET A 107 -5.13 7.08 11.62
C MET A 107 -6.18 8.21 11.77
N ALA A 108 -7.26 8.20 11.00
CA ALA A 108 -8.25 9.27 11.04
C ALA A 108 -8.86 9.51 12.44
N PRO A 109 -9.32 8.49 13.19
CA PRO A 109 -9.84 8.71 14.54
C PRO A 109 -8.75 9.19 15.51
N VAL A 110 -7.51 8.72 15.36
CA VAL A 110 -6.38 9.15 16.20
C VAL A 110 -6.08 10.64 15.95
N ILE A 111 -5.93 11.04 14.68
CA ILE A 111 -5.63 12.43 14.30
C ILE A 111 -6.80 13.36 14.67
N THR A 112 -8.04 12.91 14.55
CA THR A 112 -9.22 13.65 15.01
C THR A 112 -9.15 13.91 16.51
N SER A 113 -8.82 12.90 17.31
CA SER A 113 -8.67 13.03 18.76
C SER A 113 -7.55 14.00 19.14
N VAL A 114 -6.42 13.94 18.43
CA VAL A 114 -5.30 14.87 18.62
C VAL A 114 -5.72 16.31 18.30
N ALA A 115 -6.38 16.54 17.16
CA ALA A 115 -6.84 17.87 16.76
C ALA A 115 -7.81 18.46 17.77
N VAL A 116 -8.79 17.67 18.23
CA VAL A 116 -9.75 18.09 19.27
C VAL A 116 -9.04 18.44 20.58
N ALA A 117 -8.09 17.63 21.03
CA ALA A 117 -7.29 17.90 22.22
C ALA A 117 -6.49 19.20 22.12
N LEU A 118 -6.10 19.59 20.92
CA LEU A 118 -5.36 20.82 20.61
C LEU A 118 -6.29 22.02 20.30
N HIS A 119 -7.61 21.84 20.41
CA HIS A 119 -8.61 22.85 20.03
C HIS A 119 -8.49 23.29 18.56
N MET A 120 -8.11 22.39 17.68
CA MET A 120 -7.96 22.60 16.26
C MET A 120 -9.10 21.94 15.48
N ASP A 121 -9.37 22.46 14.26
CA ASP A 121 -10.25 21.76 13.34
C ASP A 121 -9.59 20.44 12.91
N PRO A 122 -10.26 19.27 13.05
CA PRO A 122 -9.74 17.98 12.64
C PRO A 122 -9.27 17.93 11.18
N LEU A 123 -9.87 18.71 10.28
CA LEU A 123 -9.46 18.78 8.88
C LEU A 123 -8.07 19.39 8.69
N MET A 124 -7.61 20.24 9.59
CA MET A 124 -6.28 20.84 9.49
C MET A 124 -5.15 19.81 9.62
N LEU A 125 -5.37 18.72 10.34
CA LEU A 125 -4.44 17.60 10.43
C LEU A 125 -4.84 16.43 9.54
N GLY A 126 -6.13 16.22 9.33
CA GLY A 126 -6.68 15.12 8.55
C GLY A 126 -6.34 15.22 7.04
N ILE A 127 -6.44 16.43 6.46
CA ILE A 127 -6.10 16.62 5.04
C ILE A 127 -4.61 16.36 4.78
N PRO A 128 -3.66 16.97 5.49
CA PRO A 128 -2.24 16.67 5.30
C PRO A 128 -1.88 15.20 5.54
N MET A 129 -2.50 14.56 6.54
CA MET A 129 -2.34 13.14 6.81
C MET A 129 -2.77 12.29 5.61
N THR A 130 -3.94 12.57 5.04
CA THR A 130 -4.48 11.83 3.89
C THR A 130 -3.64 12.05 2.63
N LEU A 131 -3.16 13.27 2.40
CA LEU A 131 -2.24 13.55 1.29
C LEU A 131 -0.91 12.82 1.48
N GLY A 132 -0.34 12.85 2.68
CA GLY A 132 0.87 12.10 3.01
C GLY A 132 0.70 10.59 2.82
N ALA A 133 -0.46 10.04 3.17
CA ALA A 133 -0.78 8.63 2.93
C ALA A 133 -0.79 8.23 1.45
N SER A 134 -0.97 9.20 0.55
CA SER A 134 -0.95 8.96 -0.91
C SER A 134 0.44 9.04 -1.53
N CYS A 135 1.46 9.44 -0.76
CA CYS A 135 2.83 9.65 -1.23
C CYS A 135 3.73 8.42 -1.03
N ALA A 136 3.24 7.20 -1.28
CA ALA A 136 4.00 5.97 -1.14
C ALA A 136 4.84 5.69 -2.40
N GLY A 137 6.09 6.13 -2.44
CA GLY A 137 6.97 6.00 -3.59
C GLY A 137 8.33 5.34 -3.32
N MET A 138 8.71 5.10 -2.05
CA MET A 138 10.04 4.62 -1.70
C MET A 138 10.16 3.10 -1.72
N LEU A 139 9.12 2.38 -1.30
CA LEU A 139 9.18 0.93 -1.17
C LEU A 139 8.26 0.21 -2.16
N PRO A 140 8.69 -0.95 -2.68
CA PRO A 140 7.88 -1.71 -3.63
C PRO A 140 6.59 -2.26 -3.02
N MET A 141 6.52 -2.39 -1.69
CA MET A 141 5.34 -2.90 -1.00
C MET A 141 4.28 -1.82 -0.71
N GLY A 142 4.62 -0.54 -0.86
CA GLY A 142 3.70 0.56 -0.55
C GLY A 142 2.45 0.56 -1.43
N THR A 143 2.62 0.28 -2.73
CA THR A 143 1.49 0.20 -3.67
C THR A 143 1.69 -0.89 -4.73
N PRO A 144 0.59 -1.45 -5.31
CA PRO A 144 0.71 -2.43 -6.39
C PRO A 144 1.53 -1.94 -7.60
N PRO A 145 1.40 -0.69 -8.08
CA PRO A 145 2.24 -0.18 -9.16
C PRO A 145 3.73 -0.21 -8.82
N ASN A 146 4.12 0.14 -7.59
CA ASN A 146 5.51 0.09 -7.14
C ASN A 146 6.07 -1.33 -7.19
N ALA A 147 5.29 -2.31 -6.76
CA ALA A 147 5.66 -3.72 -6.81
C ALA A 147 5.89 -4.20 -8.26
N ILE A 148 5.00 -3.81 -9.19
CA ILE A 148 5.11 -4.17 -10.61
C ILE A 148 6.37 -3.57 -11.23
N VAL A 149 6.62 -2.29 -10.98
CA VAL A 149 7.81 -1.58 -11.49
C VAL A 149 9.09 -2.21 -10.95
N PHE A 150 9.15 -2.48 -9.66
CA PHE A 150 10.30 -3.14 -9.04
C PHE A 150 10.54 -4.55 -9.62
N ALA A 151 9.49 -5.32 -9.84
CA ALA A 151 9.60 -6.67 -10.38
C ALA A 151 10.05 -6.73 -11.85
N SER A 152 9.99 -5.62 -12.57
CA SER A 152 10.57 -5.56 -13.93
C SER A 152 12.07 -5.86 -13.94
N GLY A 153 12.74 -5.78 -12.77
CA GLY A 153 14.17 -6.00 -12.62
C GLY A 153 15.05 -4.86 -13.14
N HIS A 154 14.45 -3.79 -13.68
CA HIS A 154 15.19 -2.64 -14.24
C HIS A 154 15.54 -1.60 -13.17
N ILE A 155 14.88 -1.61 -12.01
CA ILE A 155 15.08 -0.64 -10.94
C ILE A 155 15.58 -1.36 -9.69
N LYS A 156 16.68 -0.85 -9.12
CA LYS A 156 17.18 -1.32 -7.83
C LYS A 156 16.41 -0.67 -6.69
N ILE A 157 16.23 -1.38 -5.59
CA ILE A 157 15.53 -0.87 -4.41
C ILE A 157 16.17 0.44 -3.88
N GLN A 158 17.50 0.55 -3.97
CA GLN A 158 18.21 1.75 -3.53
C GLN A 158 17.85 2.99 -4.37
N ASP A 159 17.66 2.80 -5.68
CA ASP A 159 17.30 3.88 -6.59
C ASP A 159 15.85 4.29 -6.35
N MET A 160 14.97 3.32 -6.11
CA MET A 160 13.57 3.55 -5.77
C MET A 160 13.43 4.33 -4.45
N ILE A 161 14.18 3.94 -3.40
CA ILE A 161 14.18 4.65 -2.11
C ILE A 161 14.67 6.09 -2.28
N LYS A 162 15.78 6.32 -2.98
CA LYS A 162 16.33 7.66 -3.18
C LYS A 162 15.37 8.56 -3.94
N THR A 163 14.83 8.07 -5.05
CA THR A 163 13.91 8.84 -5.89
C THR A 163 12.60 9.11 -5.15
N GLY A 164 12.02 8.10 -4.51
CA GLY A 164 10.80 8.24 -3.72
C GLY A 164 10.97 9.21 -2.55
N PHE A 165 12.12 9.16 -1.87
CA PHE A 165 12.41 10.10 -0.78
C PHE A 165 12.45 11.55 -1.27
N VAL A 166 13.10 11.82 -2.42
CA VAL A 166 13.13 13.16 -3.02
C VAL A 166 11.74 13.62 -3.47
N MET A 167 10.89 12.69 -3.93
CA MET A 167 9.51 13.01 -4.33
C MET A 167 8.58 13.29 -3.14
N ASN A 168 8.91 12.77 -1.97
CA ASN A 168 8.08 12.88 -0.76
C ASN A 168 8.43 14.11 0.09
N ILE A 169 9.47 14.87 -0.25
CA ILE A 169 9.89 16.14 0.37
C ILE A 169 9.43 17.32 -0.47
#